data_48c2d229d159326034c9152da4b2f932
#
_entry.id   48c2d229d159326034c9152da4b2f932
#
_cell.length_a   1.000
_cell.length_b   1.000
_cell.length_c   1.000
_cell.angle_alpha   90.00
_cell.angle_beta   90.00
_cell.angle_gamma   90.00
#
_symmetry.space_group_name_H-M   'P 1'
#
loop_
_entity.id
_entity.type
_entity.pdbx_description
1 polymer ?
#
loop_
_entity_poly.entity_id
_entity_poly.type
_entity_poly.pdbx_seq_one_letter_code
_entity_poly.pdbx_strand_id
1 'polypeptide(L)'
;NVLPPGDRLNIDALAERLGVSPTPIREGLARLAAENLVDFRSYRGYFVKKMLTPQELTDLFDVRKVLEIHAVRRGAARPGMSRLVEMERLLYEMGGPNLEPEFHEYGRFSILDQRFHEALLGLAESPALLDAWRALNVHVAASRFFRSSGLVDVQHSVTEHAAILGALVAGDTDAAVRAVDVHIDAGLRRSLAGSPTPVGPLDAGVEPFVPNEGPM
;
A
#
# COMPACT_ATOMS: atom_id res chain seq x y z
N ASN A 1 -4.26 15.77 -0.45
CA ASN A 1 -2.79 15.62 -0.40
C ASN A 1 -2.15 16.87 0.19
N VAL A 2 -1.48 16.70 1.33
CA VAL A 2 -0.94 17.82 2.10
C VAL A 2 0.46 18.22 1.65
N LEU A 3 1.23 17.27 1.11
CA LEU A 3 2.61 17.45 0.69
C LEU A 3 2.81 16.86 -0.72
N PRO A 4 2.91 17.71 -1.75
CA PRO A 4 3.09 17.28 -3.13
C PRO A 4 4.42 16.54 -3.36
N PRO A 5 4.48 15.64 -4.33
CA PRO A 5 5.73 15.03 -4.78
C PRO A 5 6.76 16.09 -5.21
N GLY A 6 7.96 15.99 -4.66
CA GLY A 6 9.07 16.90 -4.93
C GLY A 6 9.16 18.12 -3.99
N ASP A 7 8.18 18.34 -3.14
CA ASP A 7 8.20 19.45 -2.18
C ASP A 7 9.21 19.23 -1.06
N ARG A 8 9.75 20.36 -0.57
CA ARG A 8 10.67 20.35 0.57
C ARG A 8 9.90 20.16 1.85
N LEU A 9 10.35 19.22 2.69
CA LEU A 9 9.83 18.97 4.02
C LEU A 9 10.50 19.87 5.03
N ASN A 10 9.78 20.89 5.53
CA ASN A 10 10.27 21.79 6.55
C ASN A 10 10.05 21.16 7.93
N ILE A 11 11.15 20.85 8.63
CA ILE A 11 11.14 20.16 9.93
C ILE A 11 10.41 21.00 10.98
N ASP A 12 10.66 22.31 11.02
CA ASP A 12 10.10 23.19 12.04
C ASP A 12 8.58 23.37 11.83
N ALA A 13 8.15 23.55 10.57
CA ALA A 13 6.73 23.63 10.24
C ALA A 13 5.99 22.30 10.50
N LEU A 14 6.62 21.16 10.26
CA LEU A 14 6.05 19.85 10.58
C LEU A 14 5.95 19.65 12.10
N ALA A 15 6.96 20.06 12.85
CA ALA A 15 6.98 19.98 14.30
C ALA A 15 5.86 20.83 14.92
N GLU A 16 5.70 22.08 14.48
CA GLU A 16 4.62 22.98 14.89
C GLU A 16 3.24 22.37 14.59
N ARG A 17 3.03 21.88 13.36
CA ARG A 17 1.76 21.31 12.92
C ARG A 17 1.36 20.05 13.67
N LEU A 18 2.33 19.21 14.04
CA LEU A 18 2.11 17.94 14.75
C LEU A 18 2.17 18.10 16.28
N GLY A 19 2.46 19.29 16.79
CA GLY A 19 2.54 19.57 18.23
C GLY A 19 3.70 18.85 18.93
N VAL A 20 4.81 18.58 18.22
CA VAL A 20 5.98 17.87 18.75
C VAL A 20 7.26 18.69 18.55
N SER A 21 8.37 18.30 19.22
CA SER A 21 9.67 18.93 18.99
C SER A 21 10.27 18.52 17.62
N PRO A 22 11.25 19.29 17.09
CA PRO A 22 11.92 18.96 15.82
C PRO A 22 12.67 17.62 15.81
N THR A 23 13.06 17.08 16.97
CA THR A 23 13.85 15.84 17.07
C THR A 23 13.09 14.62 16.53
N PRO A 24 11.88 14.26 17.02
CA PRO A 24 11.15 13.12 16.49
C PRO A 24 10.79 13.30 15.00
N ILE A 25 10.63 14.54 14.51
CA ILE A 25 10.43 14.79 13.08
C ILE A 25 11.67 14.41 12.28
N ARG A 26 12.88 14.77 12.72
CA ARG A 26 14.14 14.37 12.06
C ARG A 26 14.31 12.87 12.02
N GLU A 27 14.03 12.19 13.13
CA GLU A 27 14.09 10.72 13.21
C GLU A 27 13.09 10.06 12.27
N GLY A 28 11.84 10.53 12.24
CA GLY A 28 10.81 10.03 11.32
C GLY A 28 11.21 10.23 9.87
N LEU A 29 11.69 11.43 9.49
CA LEU A 29 12.15 11.71 8.13
C LEU A 29 13.37 10.89 7.75
N ALA A 30 14.29 10.61 8.68
CA ALA A 30 15.43 9.74 8.43
C ALA A 30 14.99 8.29 8.16
N ARG A 31 13.98 7.78 8.89
CA ARG A 31 13.37 6.46 8.62
C ARG A 31 12.71 6.42 7.24
N LEU A 32 11.88 7.41 6.93
CA LEU A 32 11.23 7.50 5.61
C LEU A 32 12.25 7.61 4.47
N ALA A 33 13.40 8.25 4.69
CA ALA A 33 14.49 8.31 3.72
C ALA A 33 15.18 6.94 3.56
N ALA A 34 15.36 6.19 4.65
CA ALA A 34 15.89 4.82 4.59
C ALA A 34 14.94 3.86 3.86
N GLU A 35 13.62 4.07 3.96
CA GLU A 35 12.57 3.37 3.22
C GLU A 35 12.38 3.91 1.79
N ASN A 36 13.18 4.89 1.38
CA ASN A 36 13.14 5.50 0.05
C ASN A 36 11.79 6.18 -0.30
N LEU A 37 11.02 6.62 0.71
CA LEU A 37 9.78 7.40 0.56
C LEU A 37 10.03 8.92 0.53
N VAL A 38 11.17 9.34 1.04
CA VAL A 38 11.63 10.72 1.13
C VAL A 38 13.05 10.80 0.60
N ASP A 39 13.35 11.82 -0.18
CA ASP A 39 14.69 12.09 -0.68
C ASP A 39 15.46 12.96 0.34
N PHE A 40 16.58 12.47 0.87
CA PHE A 40 17.52 13.31 1.62
C PHE A 40 18.58 13.89 0.69
N ARG A 41 18.73 15.21 0.71
CA ARG A 41 19.76 15.93 -0.07
C ARG A 41 20.65 16.70 0.89
N SER A 42 21.94 16.38 0.87
CA SER A 42 22.93 17.06 1.72
C SER A 42 22.80 18.58 1.62
N TYR A 43 22.84 19.27 2.74
CA TYR A 43 22.67 20.73 2.88
C TYR A 43 21.30 21.31 2.44
N ARG A 44 20.42 20.52 1.81
CA ARG A 44 19.11 20.96 1.33
C ARG A 44 17.95 20.38 2.14
N GLY A 45 18.19 19.31 2.91
CA GLY A 45 17.20 18.65 3.74
C GLY A 45 16.39 17.56 3.03
N TYR A 46 15.18 17.34 3.50
CA TYR A 46 14.29 16.29 3.03
C TYR A 46 13.28 16.81 2.02
N PHE A 47 12.92 15.96 1.07
CA PHE A 47 11.95 16.26 0.02
C PHE A 47 11.00 15.09 -0.15
N VAL A 48 9.72 15.34 -0.44
CA VAL A 48 8.79 14.29 -0.84
C VAL A 48 9.32 13.63 -2.13
N LYS A 49 9.36 12.31 -2.15
CA LYS A 49 9.86 11.59 -3.33
C LYS A 49 9.01 11.93 -4.55
N LYS A 50 9.63 12.05 -5.70
CA LYS A 50 8.92 12.24 -6.96
C LYS A 50 8.09 11.00 -7.27
N MET A 51 6.98 11.20 -7.96
CA MET A 51 6.19 10.08 -8.48
C MET A 51 7.05 9.22 -9.41
N LEU A 52 6.84 7.92 -9.33
CA LEU A 52 7.46 6.97 -10.27
C LEU A 52 6.99 7.27 -11.69
N THR A 53 7.90 7.18 -12.63
CA THR A 53 7.57 7.18 -14.06
C THR A 53 6.75 5.93 -14.40
N PRO A 54 6.02 5.91 -15.53
CA PRO A 54 5.30 4.71 -15.98
C PRO A 54 6.21 3.48 -16.09
N GLN A 55 7.46 3.65 -16.53
CA GLN A 55 8.42 2.56 -16.66
C GLN A 55 8.84 2.02 -15.29
N GLU A 56 9.25 2.89 -14.36
CA GLU A 56 9.62 2.50 -12.99
C GLU A 56 8.47 1.79 -12.27
N LEU A 57 7.22 2.24 -12.51
CA LEU A 57 6.05 1.59 -11.96
C LEU A 57 5.84 0.19 -12.55
N THR A 58 6.03 0.03 -13.87
CA THR A 58 5.95 -1.27 -14.55
C THR A 58 6.99 -2.23 -13.98
N ASP A 59 8.25 -1.81 -13.91
CA ASP A 59 9.34 -2.62 -13.36
C ASP A 59 9.05 -3.09 -11.93
N LEU A 60 8.45 -2.20 -11.11
CA LEU A 60 8.06 -2.51 -9.74
C LEU A 60 6.96 -3.59 -9.67
N PHE A 61 5.94 -3.48 -10.54
CA PHE A 61 4.87 -4.46 -10.61
C PHE A 61 5.35 -5.81 -11.15
N ASP A 62 6.31 -5.83 -12.07
CA ASP A 62 6.92 -7.07 -12.57
C ASP A 62 7.65 -7.82 -11.45
N VAL A 63 8.43 -7.12 -10.62
CA VAL A 63 9.09 -7.74 -9.46
C VAL A 63 8.06 -8.22 -8.44
N ARG A 64 7.03 -7.42 -8.15
CA ARG A 64 5.94 -7.79 -7.26
C ARG A 64 5.26 -9.09 -7.73
N LYS A 65 4.95 -9.19 -9.03
CA LYS A 65 4.37 -10.38 -9.65
C LYS A 65 5.23 -11.62 -9.42
N VAL A 66 6.53 -11.53 -9.63
CA VAL A 66 7.47 -12.64 -9.41
C VAL A 66 7.42 -13.13 -7.96
N LEU A 67 7.43 -12.23 -6.99
CA LEU A 67 7.41 -12.56 -5.57
C LEU A 67 6.09 -13.23 -5.16
N GLU A 68 4.96 -12.69 -5.57
CA GLU A 68 3.64 -13.21 -5.19
C GLU A 68 3.32 -14.54 -5.87
N ILE A 69 3.62 -14.69 -7.16
CA ILE A 69 3.48 -15.97 -7.87
C ILE A 69 4.39 -17.03 -7.26
N HIS A 70 5.62 -16.67 -6.89
CA HIS A 70 6.52 -17.61 -6.22
C HIS A 70 5.93 -18.08 -4.88
N ALA A 71 5.34 -17.18 -4.09
CA ALA A 71 4.70 -17.53 -2.83
C ALA A 71 3.55 -18.52 -3.02
N VAL A 72 2.68 -18.26 -4.00
CA VAL A 72 1.57 -19.15 -4.36
C VAL A 72 2.07 -20.52 -4.78
N ARG A 73 3.01 -20.60 -5.71
CA ARG A 73 3.59 -21.87 -6.18
C ARG A 73 4.20 -22.69 -5.05
N ARG A 74 4.79 -22.02 -4.06
CA ARG A 74 5.44 -22.68 -2.93
C ARG A 74 4.44 -23.23 -1.89
N GLY A 75 3.31 -22.55 -1.66
CA GLY A 75 2.45 -22.84 -0.53
C GLY A 75 0.97 -23.13 -0.83
N ALA A 76 0.47 -22.89 -2.07
CA ALA A 76 -0.96 -23.02 -2.38
C ALA A 76 -1.50 -24.45 -2.25
N ALA A 77 -0.67 -25.47 -2.39
CA ALA A 77 -1.10 -26.86 -2.21
C ALA A 77 -1.50 -27.18 -0.75
N ARG A 78 -1.03 -26.38 0.23
CA ARG A 78 -1.33 -26.53 1.66
C ARG A 78 -1.38 -25.14 2.33
N PRO A 79 -2.38 -24.31 2.02
CA PRO A 79 -2.39 -22.90 2.41
C PRO A 79 -2.56 -22.65 3.92
N GLY A 80 -2.93 -23.67 4.70
CA GLY A 80 -3.24 -23.54 6.12
C GLY A 80 -4.61 -22.86 6.36
N MET A 81 -5.48 -23.50 7.12
CA MET A 81 -6.85 -23.02 7.34
C MET A 81 -6.90 -21.62 7.97
N SER A 82 -6.05 -21.34 8.96
CA SER A 82 -6.03 -20.05 9.64
C SER A 82 -5.71 -18.88 8.68
N ARG A 83 -4.87 -19.13 7.67
CA ARG A 83 -4.51 -18.12 6.67
C ARG A 83 -5.65 -17.86 5.68
N LEU A 84 -6.34 -18.90 5.25
CA LEU A 84 -7.53 -18.76 4.40
C LEU A 84 -8.64 -17.98 5.12
N VAL A 85 -8.89 -18.28 6.38
CA VAL A 85 -9.88 -17.55 7.23
C VAL A 85 -9.47 -16.07 7.37
N GLU A 86 -8.20 -15.78 7.57
CA GLU A 86 -7.72 -14.38 7.64
C GLU A 86 -7.91 -13.67 6.30
N MET A 87 -7.58 -14.30 5.17
CA MET A 87 -7.79 -13.72 3.84
C MET A 87 -9.28 -13.48 3.56
N GLU A 88 -10.15 -14.40 3.95
CA GLU A 88 -11.61 -14.26 3.83
C GLU A 88 -12.13 -13.07 4.66
N ARG A 89 -11.68 -12.95 5.92
CA ARG A 89 -12.02 -11.81 6.77
C ARG A 89 -11.59 -10.48 6.16
N LEU A 90 -10.37 -10.39 5.66
CA LEU A 90 -9.84 -9.19 5.01
C LEU A 90 -10.65 -8.83 3.76
N LEU A 91 -11.02 -9.83 2.97
CA LEU A 91 -11.85 -9.64 1.78
C LEU A 91 -13.24 -9.10 2.14
N TYR A 92 -13.87 -9.67 3.18
CA TYR A 92 -15.15 -9.18 3.68
C TYR A 92 -15.07 -7.72 4.15
N GLU A 93 -14.00 -7.35 4.88
CA GLU A 93 -13.78 -5.98 5.34
C GLU A 93 -13.52 -4.99 4.18
N MET A 94 -12.82 -5.43 3.12
CA MET A 94 -12.59 -4.63 1.91
C MET A 94 -13.86 -4.40 1.09
N GLY A 95 -14.78 -5.37 1.07
CA GLY A 95 -16.02 -5.30 0.30
C GLY A 95 -17.24 -4.80 1.09
N GLY A 96 -17.05 -4.38 2.34
CA GLY A 96 -18.14 -4.01 3.25
C GLY A 96 -18.96 -2.80 2.79
N PRO A 97 -20.23 -2.69 3.25
CA PRO A 97 -21.19 -1.67 2.81
C PRO A 97 -20.85 -0.24 3.26
N ASN A 98 -19.82 -0.07 4.07
CA ASN A 98 -19.42 1.21 4.67
C ASN A 98 -18.24 1.89 3.94
N LEU A 99 -17.94 1.51 2.72
CA LEU A 99 -16.94 2.18 1.90
C LEU A 99 -17.60 3.40 1.22
N GLU A 100 -17.69 4.50 1.95
CA GLU A 100 -18.06 5.80 1.39
C GLU A 100 -16.95 6.33 0.45
N PRO A 101 -17.29 7.18 -0.57
CA PRO A 101 -16.33 7.66 -1.56
C PRO A 101 -15.23 8.59 -1.05
N GLU A 102 -14.99 8.64 0.25
CA GLU A 102 -14.07 9.59 0.85
C GLU A 102 -12.62 9.09 0.90
N PHE A 103 -11.69 10.03 0.92
CA PHE A 103 -10.24 9.81 0.99
C PHE A 103 -9.79 8.89 2.13
N HIS A 104 -10.46 8.93 3.28
CA HIS A 104 -10.18 8.06 4.43
C HIS A 104 -10.48 6.58 4.14
N GLU A 105 -11.48 6.30 3.32
CA GLU A 105 -11.88 4.95 2.94
C GLU A 105 -10.85 4.30 2.00
N TYR A 106 -10.22 5.07 1.10
CA TYR A 106 -9.13 4.55 0.28
C TYR A 106 -7.90 4.18 1.13
N GLY A 107 -7.60 4.97 2.17
CA GLY A 107 -6.55 4.66 3.14
C GLY A 107 -6.81 3.34 3.87
N ARG A 108 -8.07 3.12 4.32
CA ARG A 108 -8.49 1.88 4.96
C ARG A 108 -8.39 0.69 3.99
N PHE A 109 -8.91 0.84 2.77
CA PHE A 109 -8.78 -0.20 1.73
C PHE A 109 -7.31 -0.56 1.49
N SER A 110 -6.42 0.43 1.34
CA SER A 110 -4.99 0.21 1.10
C SER A 110 -4.31 -0.62 2.20
N ILE A 111 -4.69 -0.40 3.46
CA ILE A 111 -4.19 -1.19 4.59
C ILE A 111 -4.68 -2.65 4.52
N LEU A 112 -5.96 -2.86 4.19
CA LEU A 112 -6.55 -4.19 4.07
C LEU A 112 -5.98 -4.94 2.86
N ASP A 113 -5.82 -4.26 1.72
CA ASP A 113 -5.17 -4.76 0.50
C ASP A 113 -3.73 -5.24 0.80
N GLN A 114 -2.96 -4.42 1.50
CA GLN A 114 -1.62 -4.80 1.92
C GLN A 114 -1.63 -6.06 2.79
N ARG A 115 -2.51 -6.15 3.80
CA ARG A 115 -2.61 -7.32 4.67
C ARG A 115 -3.02 -8.58 3.93
N PHE A 116 -3.90 -8.46 2.93
CA PHE A 116 -4.29 -9.59 2.08
C PHE A 116 -3.08 -10.14 1.31
N HIS A 117 -2.28 -9.26 0.70
CA HIS A 117 -1.06 -9.67 0.02
C HIS A 117 0.01 -10.21 0.98
N GLU A 118 0.14 -9.68 2.18
CA GLU A 118 1.02 -10.24 3.20
C GLU A 118 0.59 -11.67 3.63
N ALA A 119 -0.72 -11.91 3.75
CA ALA A 119 -1.25 -13.26 4.00
C ALA A 119 -0.97 -14.21 2.82
N LEU A 120 -1.11 -13.73 1.58
CA LEU A 120 -0.76 -14.47 0.37
C LEU A 120 0.73 -14.84 0.35
N LEU A 121 1.62 -13.89 0.60
CA LEU A 121 3.08 -14.12 0.67
C LEU A 121 3.46 -15.07 1.82
N GLY A 122 2.69 -15.04 2.89
CA GLY A 122 2.83 -15.95 4.01
C GLY A 122 2.68 -17.44 3.63
N LEU A 123 2.06 -17.77 2.49
CA LEU A 123 2.00 -19.13 1.95
C LEU A 123 3.40 -19.73 1.74
N ALA A 124 4.38 -18.89 1.40
CA ALA A 124 5.75 -19.34 1.18
C ALA A 124 6.52 -19.68 2.47
N GLU A 125 6.02 -19.27 3.64
CA GLU A 125 6.71 -19.40 4.93
C GLU A 125 8.16 -18.89 4.88
N SER A 126 8.37 -17.75 4.19
CA SER A 126 9.67 -17.14 3.98
C SER A 126 9.67 -15.68 4.45
N PRO A 127 10.25 -15.40 5.63
CA PRO A 127 10.39 -14.02 6.10
C PRO A 127 11.13 -13.13 5.11
N ALA A 128 12.20 -13.62 4.49
CA ALA A 128 12.98 -12.87 3.52
C ALA A 128 12.16 -12.46 2.28
N LEU A 129 11.24 -13.33 1.82
CA LEU A 129 10.34 -13.01 0.71
C LEU A 129 9.34 -11.90 1.11
N LEU A 130 8.79 -12.00 2.31
CA LEU A 130 7.86 -11.01 2.85
C LEU A 130 8.55 -9.65 3.03
N ASP A 131 9.77 -9.62 3.56
CA ASP A 131 10.54 -8.38 3.75
C ASP A 131 10.90 -7.72 2.41
N ALA A 132 11.30 -8.50 1.41
CA ALA A 132 11.55 -8.00 0.06
C ALA A 132 10.29 -7.40 -0.58
N TRP A 133 9.15 -8.07 -0.42
CA TRP A 133 7.87 -7.55 -0.93
C TRP A 133 7.43 -6.28 -0.20
N ARG A 134 7.57 -6.21 1.12
CA ARG A 134 7.24 -5.00 1.90
C ARG A 134 8.04 -3.79 1.45
N ALA A 135 9.34 -3.97 1.21
CA ALA A 135 10.22 -2.92 0.70
C ALA A 135 9.76 -2.38 -0.67
N LEU A 136 9.15 -3.22 -1.51
CA LEU A 136 8.58 -2.81 -2.79
C LEU A 136 7.18 -2.19 -2.63
N ASN A 137 6.33 -2.81 -1.80
CA ASN A 137 4.92 -2.44 -1.70
C ASN A 137 4.71 -1.01 -1.18
N VAL A 138 5.60 -0.49 -0.36
CA VAL A 138 5.56 0.90 0.11
C VAL A 138 5.56 1.90 -1.07
N HIS A 139 6.27 1.58 -2.15
CA HIS A 139 6.31 2.42 -3.35
C HIS A 139 5.04 2.27 -4.21
N VAL A 140 4.48 1.06 -4.27
CA VAL A 140 3.18 0.81 -4.92
C VAL A 140 2.08 1.58 -4.20
N ALA A 141 2.02 1.50 -2.87
CA ALA A 141 1.05 2.20 -2.05
C ALA A 141 1.16 3.73 -2.22
N ALA A 142 2.38 4.28 -2.18
CA ALA A 142 2.63 5.70 -2.41
C ALA A 142 2.17 6.14 -3.82
N SER A 143 2.47 5.36 -4.86
CA SER A 143 2.03 5.66 -6.23
C SER A 143 0.52 5.65 -6.37
N ARG A 144 -0.16 4.66 -5.77
CA ARG A 144 -1.63 4.58 -5.77
C ARG A 144 -2.25 5.76 -5.06
N PHE A 145 -1.69 6.16 -3.91
CA PHE A 145 -2.16 7.30 -3.13
C PHE A 145 -2.22 8.61 -3.94
N PHE A 146 -1.21 8.85 -4.79
CA PHE A 146 -1.14 10.07 -5.62
C PHE A 146 -1.87 9.96 -6.95
N ARG A 147 -2.28 8.77 -7.39
CA ARG A 147 -2.90 8.50 -8.69
C ARG A 147 -4.29 7.87 -8.61
N SER A 148 -4.87 7.72 -7.43
CA SER A 148 -6.11 6.97 -7.26
C SER A 148 -7.29 7.64 -7.98
N SER A 149 -8.01 6.84 -8.75
CA SER A 149 -9.28 7.21 -9.37
C SER A 149 -10.51 6.99 -8.49
N GLY A 150 -10.32 6.67 -7.20
CA GLY A 150 -11.39 6.50 -6.23
C GLY A 150 -12.00 5.09 -6.16
N LEU A 151 -13.25 4.98 -5.71
CA LEU A 151 -13.94 3.71 -5.38
C LEU A 151 -14.10 2.69 -6.52
N VAL A 152 -14.06 3.13 -7.78
CA VAL A 152 -14.16 2.20 -8.92
C VAL A 152 -13.06 1.15 -8.90
N ASP A 153 -11.89 1.50 -8.40
CA ASP A 153 -10.77 0.59 -8.27
C ASP A 153 -10.96 -0.46 -7.17
N VAL A 154 -11.68 -0.12 -6.09
CA VAL A 154 -11.88 -1.00 -4.93
C VAL A 154 -12.70 -2.23 -5.30
N GLN A 155 -13.85 -2.05 -5.96
CA GLN A 155 -14.76 -3.16 -6.32
C GLN A 155 -14.09 -4.17 -7.27
N HIS A 156 -13.32 -3.69 -8.25
CA HIS A 156 -12.57 -4.56 -9.15
C HIS A 156 -11.50 -5.35 -8.37
N SER A 157 -10.75 -4.68 -7.49
CA SER A 157 -9.73 -5.35 -6.67
C SER A 157 -10.34 -6.40 -5.74
N VAL A 158 -11.47 -6.12 -5.11
CA VAL A 158 -12.20 -7.09 -4.26
C VAL A 158 -12.60 -8.34 -5.06
N THR A 159 -13.12 -8.15 -6.27
CA THR A 159 -13.49 -9.28 -7.15
C THR A 159 -12.27 -10.11 -7.55
N GLU A 160 -11.16 -9.47 -7.86
CA GLU A 160 -9.89 -10.13 -8.20
C GLU A 160 -9.33 -10.90 -6.99
N HIS A 161 -9.34 -10.32 -5.79
CA HIS A 161 -8.93 -10.99 -4.56
C HIS A 161 -9.83 -12.20 -4.23
N ALA A 162 -11.15 -12.10 -4.48
CA ALA A 162 -12.06 -13.23 -4.30
C ALA A 162 -11.71 -14.40 -5.25
N ALA A 163 -11.29 -14.12 -6.48
CA ALA A 163 -10.84 -15.14 -7.40
C ALA A 163 -9.55 -15.85 -6.92
N ILE A 164 -8.60 -15.09 -6.35
CA ILE A 164 -7.38 -15.66 -5.74
C ILE A 164 -7.76 -16.58 -4.57
N LEU A 165 -8.57 -16.08 -3.63
CA LEU A 165 -8.99 -16.86 -2.46
C LEU A 165 -9.76 -18.11 -2.87
N GLY A 166 -10.68 -18.01 -3.84
CA GLY A 166 -11.46 -19.14 -4.33
C GLY A 166 -10.58 -20.26 -4.90
N ALA A 167 -9.54 -19.90 -5.66
CA ALA A 167 -8.58 -20.87 -6.20
C ALA A 167 -7.74 -21.53 -5.09
N LEU A 168 -7.33 -20.77 -4.05
CA LEU A 168 -6.60 -21.31 -2.89
C LEU A 168 -7.47 -22.26 -2.07
N VAL A 169 -8.75 -21.93 -1.85
CA VAL A 169 -9.72 -22.79 -1.16
C VAL A 169 -9.96 -24.09 -1.94
N ALA A 170 -10.02 -24.01 -3.27
CA ALA A 170 -10.14 -25.18 -4.14
C ALA A 170 -8.86 -26.03 -4.22
N GLY A 171 -7.72 -25.55 -3.69
CA GLY A 171 -6.42 -26.22 -3.80
C GLY A 171 -5.84 -26.22 -5.23
N ASP A 172 -6.39 -25.38 -6.13
CA ASP A 172 -5.92 -25.24 -7.51
C ASP A 172 -4.79 -24.20 -7.59
N THR A 173 -3.56 -24.69 -7.48
CA THR A 173 -2.36 -23.84 -7.53
C THR A 173 -2.24 -23.09 -8.87
N ASP A 174 -2.57 -23.72 -9.98
CA ASP A 174 -2.45 -23.09 -11.30
C ASP A 174 -3.51 -21.99 -11.48
N ALA A 175 -4.73 -22.23 -11.03
CA ALA A 175 -5.76 -21.20 -11.02
C ALA A 175 -5.38 -20.03 -10.09
N ALA A 176 -4.82 -20.31 -8.91
CA ALA A 176 -4.35 -19.26 -7.99
C ALA A 176 -3.21 -18.43 -8.61
N VAL A 177 -2.25 -19.06 -9.29
CA VAL A 177 -1.18 -18.36 -10.02
C VAL A 177 -1.77 -17.46 -11.11
N ARG A 178 -2.71 -17.96 -11.93
CA ARG A 178 -3.36 -17.14 -12.96
C ARG A 178 -4.15 -15.99 -12.38
N ALA A 179 -4.85 -16.21 -11.27
CA ALA A 179 -5.62 -15.16 -10.60
C ALA A 179 -4.72 -14.04 -10.07
N VAL A 180 -3.57 -14.38 -9.47
CA VAL A 180 -2.56 -13.39 -9.02
C VAL A 180 -1.98 -12.63 -10.22
N ASP A 181 -1.61 -13.32 -11.30
CA ASP A 181 -1.08 -12.70 -12.52
C ASP A 181 -2.05 -11.66 -13.09
N VAL A 182 -3.31 -12.03 -13.25
CA VAL A 182 -4.39 -11.12 -13.72
C VAL A 182 -4.59 -9.93 -12.78
N HIS A 183 -4.60 -10.17 -11.47
CA HIS A 183 -4.78 -9.14 -10.47
C HIS A 183 -3.64 -8.09 -10.49
N ILE A 184 -2.38 -8.55 -10.54
CA ILE A 184 -1.22 -7.65 -10.58
C ILE A 184 -1.22 -6.82 -11.86
N ASP A 185 -1.50 -7.43 -13.03
CA ASP A 185 -1.60 -6.71 -14.30
C ASP A 185 -2.75 -5.69 -14.31
N ALA A 186 -3.89 -6.05 -13.74
CA ALA A 186 -5.02 -5.13 -13.61
C ALA A 186 -4.68 -3.95 -12.68
N GLY A 187 -4.00 -4.22 -11.56
CA GLY A 187 -3.50 -3.20 -10.64
C GLY A 187 -2.51 -2.22 -11.30
N LEU A 188 -1.58 -2.74 -12.14
CA LEU A 188 -0.68 -1.90 -12.93
C LEU A 188 -1.46 -1.01 -13.91
N ARG A 189 -2.36 -1.58 -14.69
CA ARG A 189 -3.19 -0.81 -15.65
C ARG A 189 -3.97 0.30 -14.96
N ARG A 190 -4.60 0.03 -13.81
CA ARG A 190 -5.32 1.04 -13.00
C ARG A 190 -4.36 2.13 -12.52
N SER A 191 -3.19 1.73 -12.03
CA SER A 191 -2.17 2.68 -11.54
C SER A 191 -1.61 3.57 -12.65
N LEU A 192 -1.51 3.09 -13.89
CA LEU A 192 -1.07 3.87 -15.05
C LEU A 192 -2.18 4.78 -15.59
N ALA A 193 -3.44 4.35 -15.55
CA ALA A 193 -4.59 5.11 -16.03
C ALA A 193 -4.99 6.26 -15.09
N GLY A 194 -4.65 6.17 -13.80
CA GLY A 194 -4.95 7.21 -12.81
C GLY A 194 -4.23 8.52 -13.13
N SER A 195 -4.99 9.60 -13.26
CA SER A 195 -4.42 10.95 -13.35
C SER A 195 -3.84 11.37 -11.99
N PRO A 196 -2.77 12.18 -11.95
CA PRO A 196 -2.29 12.77 -10.71
C PRO A 196 -3.44 13.55 -10.05
N THR A 197 -3.73 13.24 -8.79
CA THR A 197 -4.74 13.99 -8.03
C THR A 197 -4.25 15.44 -7.86
N PRO A 198 -5.03 16.47 -8.23
CA PRO A 198 -4.66 17.84 -7.97
C PRO A 198 -4.46 18.05 -6.46
N VAL A 199 -3.35 18.64 -6.09
CA VAL A 199 -3.07 18.98 -4.69
C VAL A 199 -3.81 20.27 -4.37
N GLY A 200 -4.83 20.19 -3.53
CA GLY A 200 -5.51 21.37 -3.00
C GLY A 200 -4.63 22.11 -1.97
N PRO A 201 -4.92 23.39 -1.69
CA PRO A 201 -4.21 24.17 -0.69
C PRO A 201 -4.32 23.54 0.70
N LEU A 202 -3.30 23.77 1.52
CA LEU A 202 -3.07 23.22 2.86
C LEU A 202 -4.14 23.54 3.92
N ASP A 203 -5.13 24.38 3.61
CA ASP A 203 -6.04 24.99 4.61
C ASP A 203 -7.34 24.21 4.86
N ALA A 204 -7.55 23.04 4.30
CA ALA A 204 -8.77 22.28 4.52
C ALA A 204 -8.62 21.29 5.69
N GLY A 205 -8.92 21.76 6.90
CA GLY A 205 -9.52 21.02 8.03
C GLY A 205 -8.89 19.68 8.41
N VAL A 206 -7.60 19.61 8.71
CA VAL A 206 -7.06 18.48 9.47
C VAL A 206 -7.20 18.80 10.96
N GLU A 207 -8.14 18.13 11.66
CA GLU A 207 -8.16 18.19 13.13
C GLU A 207 -6.81 17.72 13.68
N PRO A 208 -6.30 18.39 14.74
CA PRO A 208 -5.05 18.01 15.37
C PRO A 208 -5.17 16.58 15.92
N PHE A 209 -4.16 15.77 15.66
CA PHE A 209 -4.01 14.46 16.28
C PHE A 209 -4.00 14.62 17.80
N VAL A 210 -5.05 14.16 18.49
CA VAL A 210 -5.10 14.06 19.94
C VAL A 210 -4.53 12.69 20.31
N PRO A 211 -3.39 12.62 21.03
CA PRO A 211 -2.88 11.35 21.55
C PRO A 211 -3.94 10.74 22.47
N ASN A 212 -4.27 9.47 22.22
CA ASN A 212 -5.15 8.71 23.10
C ASN A 212 -4.41 8.50 24.44
N GLU A 213 -4.73 9.30 25.45
CA GLU A 213 -4.29 9.07 26.83
C GLU A 213 -5.04 7.82 27.30
N GLY A 214 -4.38 6.67 27.22
CA GLY A 214 -4.84 5.43 27.82
C GLY A 214 -4.99 5.62 29.34
N PRO A 215 -5.91 4.90 30.01
CA PRO A 215 -6.15 5.04 31.43
C PRO A 215 -4.88 4.68 32.23
N MET A 216 -4.56 5.54 33.21
CA MET A 216 -3.54 5.31 34.25
C MET A 216 -3.84 4.06 35.05
#